data_2c0d5ee7c917d99db31bcec8fa090ebf
#
_entry.id   2c0d5ee7c917d99db31bcec8fa090ebf
#
_cell.length_a   1.000
_cell.length_b   1.000
_cell.length_c   1.000
_cell.angle_alpha   90.00
_cell.angle_beta   90.00
_cell.angle_gamma   90.00
#
_symmetry.space_group_name_H-M   'P 1'
#
loop_
_entity.id
_entity.type
_entity.pdbx_description
1 polymer ?
#
loop_
_entity_poly.entity_id
_entity_poly.type
_entity_poly.pdbx_seq_one_letter_code
_entity_poly.pdbx_strand_id
1 'polypeptide(L)'
;GIADEDVPAFVEGVAERTGEFLEIANFNLKGSQYAIAGTVAGLEALEAEIDERRAAFGGKAAFILVPGIDVPFHSSELHAGVDDFRQRLDDLLPETIDPSLLIDRYIPNLVPRLFTLDRSFVEEVASYVHSPLLEPALRLGGRPEATGVASRRSDSTAN
;
A
#
# COMPACT_ATOMS: atom_id res chain seq x y z
N GLY A 1 -5.72 18.43 16.82
CA GLY A 1 -5.47 17.65 15.61
C GLY A 1 -6.67 16.76 15.28
N ILE A 2 -6.62 16.10 14.15
CA ILE A 2 -7.58 15.04 13.78
C ILE A 2 -6.96 13.73 14.26
N ALA A 3 -7.73 12.88 14.96
CA ALA A 3 -7.24 11.57 15.37
C ALA A 3 -7.06 10.68 14.12
N ASP A 4 -6.15 9.72 14.18
CA ASP A 4 -5.81 8.85 13.03
C ASP A 4 -7.04 8.13 12.47
N GLU A 5 -7.88 7.62 13.35
CA GLU A 5 -9.14 6.95 13.03
C GLU A 5 -10.19 7.86 12.38
N ASP A 6 -10.11 9.18 12.61
CA ASP A 6 -11.07 10.16 12.09
C ASP A 6 -10.65 10.75 10.74
N VAL A 7 -9.39 10.57 10.32
CA VAL A 7 -8.87 11.15 9.06
C VAL A 7 -9.66 10.70 7.84
N PRO A 8 -10.01 9.41 7.67
CA PRO A 8 -10.81 8.98 6.51
C PRO A 8 -12.16 9.67 6.47
N ALA A 9 -12.90 9.67 7.58
CA ALA A 9 -14.22 10.30 7.64
C ALA A 9 -14.14 11.83 7.46
N PHE A 10 -13.06 12.47 7.89
CA PHE A 10 -12.84 13.89 7.67
C PHE A 10 -12.66 14.22 6.19
N VAL A 11 -11.81 13.48 5.47
CA VAL A 11 -11.57 13.67 4.04
C VAL A 11 -12.84 13.40 3.22
N GLU A 12 -13.52 12.29 3.51
CA GLU A 12 -14.79 11.92 2.89
C GLU A 12 -15.86 13.00 3.12
N GLY A 13 -15.96 13.52 4.35
CA GLY A 13 -16.90 14.60 4.67
C GLY A 13 -16.63 15.90 3.91
N VAL A 14 -15.37 16.24 3.62
CA VAL A 14 -15.04 17.38 2.74
C VAL A 14 -15.47 17.10 1.32
N ALA A 15 -15.17 15.91 0.79
CA ALA A 15 -15.58 15.49 -0.55
C ALA A 15 -17.11 15.56 -0.73
N GLU A 16 -17.86 15.02 0.21
CA GLU A 16 -19.34 15.04 0.18
C GLU A 16 -19.92 16.46 0.20
N ARG A 17 -19.39 17.35 1.05
CA ARG A 17 -19.90 18.73 1.16
C ARG A 17 -19.60 19.57 -0.07
N THR A 18 -18.48 19.34 -0.70
CA THR A 18 -18.02 20.11 -1.88
C THR A 18 -18.49 19.49 -3.19
N GLY A 19 -18.79 18.20 -3.22
CA GLY A 19 -19.01 17.43 -4.43
C GLY A 19 -17.74 17.21 -5.25
N GLU A 20 -16.56 17.47 -4.66
CA GLU A 20 -15.26 17.34 -5.30
C GLU A 20 -14.64 15.98 -5.00
N PHE A 21 -13.78 15.51 -5.91
CA PHE A 21 -13.03 14.28 -5.69
C PHE A 21 -11.93 14.50 -4.67
N LEU A 22 -11.93 13.68 -3.61
CA LEU A 22 -10.85 13.57 -2.62
C LEU A 22 -10.75 12.12 -2.17
N GLU A 23 -9.55 11.58 -2.17
CA GLU A 23 -9.28 10.20 -1.74
C GLU A 23 -7.92 10.11 -1.02
N ILE A 24 -7.85 9.34 0.07
CA ILE A 24 -6.58 9.02 0.70
C ILE A 24 -5.87 8.00 -0.18
N ALA A 25 -4.89 8.47 -0.93
CA ALA A 25 -4.12 7.66 -1.86
C ALA A 25 -3.05 6.81 -1.14
N ASN A 26 -2.53 7.29 0.01
CA ASN A 26 -1.51 6.54 0.73
C ASN A 26 -1.44 6.92 2.22
N PHE A 27 -1.25 5.92 3.06
CA PHE A 27 -0.95 6.03 4.50
C PHE A 27 0.57 5.93 4.69
N ASN A 28 1.29 7.04 4.44
CA ASN A 28 2.76 7.03 4.46
C ASN A 28 3.34 6.73 5.84
N LEU A 29 2.75 7.35 6.88
CA LEU A 29 3.10 7.09 8.26
C LEU A 29 1.83 7.15 9.10
N LYS A 30 1.41 6.01 9.60
CA LYS A 30 0.18 5.85 10.38
C LYS A 30 0.15 6.84 11.54
N GLY A 31 -0.97 7.56 11.68
CA GLY A 31 -1.16 8.58 12.71
C GLY A 31 -0.40 9.89 12.49
N SER A 32 0.27 10.06 11.34
CA SER A 32 1.15 11.23 11.14
C SER A 32 1.16 11.79 9.73
N GLN A 33 1.14 10.94 8.69
CA GLN A 33 1.32 11.41 7.32
C GLN A 33 0.48 10.61 6.34
N TYR A 34 -0.35 11.32 5.58
CA TYR A 34 -1.24 10.79 4.54
C TYR A 34 -0.96 11.52 3.22
N ALA A 35 -1.03 10.80 2.12
CA ALA A 35 -1.10 11.42 0.80
C ALA A 35 -2.57 11.40 0.34
N ILE A 36 -3.07 12.56 -0.08
CA ILE A 36 -4.45 12.72 -0.53
C ILE A 36 -4.42 13.18 -1.99
N ALA A 37 -5.13 12.45 -2.84
CA ALA A 37 -5.39 12.82 -4.21
C ALA A 37 -6.75 13.53 -4.30
N GLY A 38 -6.85 14.54 -5.17
CA GLY A 38 -8.10 15.25 -5.34
C GLY A 38 -8.05 16.26 -6.48
N THR A 39 -9.22 16.79 -6.82
CA THR A 39 -9.30 17.97 -7.67
C THR A 39 -8.64 19.16 -6.98
N VAL A 40 -8.22 20.15 -7.75
CA VAL A 40 -7.64 21.38 -7.18
C VAL A 40 -8.63 22.04 -6.21
N ALA A 41 -9.89 22.14 -6.59
CA ALA A 41 -10.94 22.72 -5.73
C ALA A 41 -11.18 21.88 -4.45
N GLY A 42 -11.14 20.55 -4.54
CA GLY A 42 -11.25 19.66 -3.39
C GLY A 42 -10.09 19.82 -2.43
N LEU A 43 -8.86 19.90 -2.95
CA LEU A 43 -7.66 20.10 -2.13
C LEU A 43 -7.64 21.48 -1.45
N GLU A 44 -8.06 22.54 -2.16
CA GLU A 44 -8.21 23.88 -1.58
C GLU A 44 -9.26 23.91 -0.46
N ALA A 45 -10.40 23.22 -0.65
CA ALA A 45 -11.42 23.10 0.38
C ALA A 45 -10.91 22.31 1.60
N LEU A 46 -10.17 21.23 1.38
CA LEU A 46 -9.56 20.44 2.45
C LEU A 46 -8.54 21.28 3.25
N GLU A 47 -7.70 22.06 2.58
CA GLU A 47 -6.75 22.98 3.23
C GLU A 47 -7.47 23.99 4.10
N ALA A 48 -8.52 24.62 3.55
CA ALA A 48 -9.31 25.62 4.30
C ALA A 48 -9.92 25.04 5.57
N GLU A 49 -10.52 23.84 5.52
CA GLU A 49 -11.10 23.19 6.71
C GLU A 49 -10.03 22.76 7.73
N ILE A 50 -8.85 22.33 7.29
CA ILE A 50 -7.72 22.05 8.17
C ILE A 50 -7.26 23.33 8.86
N ASP A 51 -7.18 24.44 8.16
CA ASP A 51 -6.76 25.74 8.71
C ASP A 51 -7.80 26.31 9.66
N GLU A 52 -9.09 26.17 9.40
CA GLU A 52 -10.17 26.54 10.33
C GLU A 52 -10.05 25.74 11.64
N ARG A 53 -9.85 24.43 11.57
CA ARG A 53 -9.64 23.59 12.76
C ARG A 53 -8.38 24.02 13.52
N ARG A 54 -7.31 24.33 12.81
CA ARG A 54 -6.08 24.83 13.42
C ARG A 54 -6.31 26.15 14.14
N ALA A 55 -7.06 27.07 13.56
CA ALA A 55 -7.41 28.33 14.18
C ALA A 55 -8.25 28.14 15.46
N ALA A 56 -9.19 27.19 15.44
CA ALA A 56 -10.08 26.92 16.56
C ALA A 56 -9.41 26.15 17.72
N PHE A 57 -8.54 25.19 17.41
CA PHE A 57 -7.99 24.24 18.39
C PHE A 57 -6.47 24.31 18.54
N GLY A 58 -5.80 25.17 17.78
CA GLY A 58 -4.34 25.24 17.72
C GLY A 58 -3.72 24.07 16.93
N GLY A 59 -2.41 24.06 16.86
CA GLY A 59 -1.65 23.02 16.17
C GLY A 59 -0.67 23.58 15.14
N LYS A 60 0.08 22.66 14.49
CA LYS A 60 1.00 23.01 13.41
C LYS A 60 0.27 23.03 12.06
N ALA A 61 0.85 23.71 11.08
CA ALA A 61 0.42 23.55 9.68
C ALA A 61 0.51 22.07 9.28
N ALA A 62 -0.59 21.54 8.78
CA ALA A 62 -0.71 20.10 8.51
C ALA A 62 -0.91 19.79 7.02
N PHE A 63 -1.28 20.79 6.19
CA PHE A 63 -1.45 20.61 4.76
C PHE A 63 -0.19 21.05 4.01
N ILE A 64 0.25 20.24 3.06
CA ILE A 64 1.39 20.53 2.18
C ILE A 64 0.99 20.11 0.77
N LEU A 65 0.79 21.10 -0.11
CA LEU A 65 0.59 20.81 -1.53
C LEU A 65 1.90 20.31 -2.15
N VAL A 66 1.84 19.18 -2.86
CA VAL A 66 2.98 18.66 -3.61
C VAL A 66 2.93 19.20 -5.03
N PRO A 67 3.81 20.16 -5.41
CA PRO A 67 3.76 20.78 -6.71
C PRO A 67 4.25 19.85 -7.82
N GLY A 68 3.74 20.04 -9.04
CA GLY A 68 4.20 19.31 -10.23
C GLY A 68 3.66 17.90 -10.36
N ILE A 69 2.69 17.51 -9.54
CA ILE A 69 1.94 16.26 -9.68
C ILE A 69 0.53 16.63 -10.12
N ASP A 70 0.20 16.28 -11.36
CA ASP A 70 -1.08 16.53 -12.02
C ASP A 70 -1.90 15.25 -12.28
N VAL A 71 -1.44 14.12 -11.73
CA VAL A 71 -2.09 12.81 -11.85
C VAL A 71 -2.42 12.30 -10.46
N PRO A 72 -3.66 11.84 -10.20
CA PRO A 72 -4.08 11.32 -8.89
C PRO A 72 -3.54 9.90 -8.66
N PHE A 73 -2.21 9.76 -8.52
CA PHE A 73 -1.56 8.48 -8.29
C PHE A 73 -2.14 7.75 -7.09
N HIS A 74 -2.27 6.42 -7.21
CA HIS A 74 -2.79 5.52 -6.18
C HIS A 74 -4.25 5.76 -5.79
N SER A 75 -5.02 6.48 -6.62
CA SER A 75 -6.45 6.70 -6.41
C SER A 75 -7.32 5.84 -7.32
N SER A 76 -8.61 5.78 -7.00
CA SER A 76 -9.62 5.07 -7.80
C SER A 76 -9.78 5.64 -9.22
N GLU A 77 -9.42 6.92 -9.44
CA GLU A 77 -9.47 7.56 -10.78
C GLU A 77 -8.56 6.86 -11.80
N LEU A 78 -7.51 6.17 -11.36
CA LEU A 78 -6.62 5.41 -12.25
C LEU A 78 -7.10 3.98 -12.55
N HIS A 79 -8.26 3.57 -12.03
CA HIS A 79 -8.78 2.21 -12.22
C HIS A 79 -8.98 1.84 -13.69
N ALA A 80 -9.37 2.81 -14.51
CA ALA A 80 -9.56 2.60 -15.95
C ALA A 80 -8.28 2.17 -16.70
N GLY A 81 -7.11 2.50 -16.16
CA GLY A 81 -5.81 2.13 -16.74
C GLY A 81 -5.28 0.74 -16.34
N VAL A 82 -5.97 0.04 -15.41
CA VAL A 82 -5.48 -1.24 -14.86
C VAL A 82 -5.41 -2.34 -15.93
N ASP A 83 -6.41 -2.43 -16.79
CA ASP A 83 -6.44 -3.48 -17.82
C ASP A 83 -5.37 -3.25 -18.88
N ASP A 84 -5.16 -2.02 -19.32
CA ASP A 84 -4.08 -1.66 -20.24
C ASP A 84 -2.71 -1.94 -19.62
N PHE A 85 -2.54 -1.62 -18.34
CA PHE A 85 -1.29 -1.93 -17.61
C PHE A 85 -1.06 -3.42 -17.50
N ARG A 86 -2.10 -4.21 -17.20
CA ARG A 86 -2.02 -5.68 -17.17
C ARG A 86 -1.58 -6.24 -18.51
N GLN A 87 -2.21 -5.78 -19.61
CA GLN A 87 -1.82 -6.21 -20.95
C GLN A 87 -0.35 -5.91 -21.27
N ARG A 88 0.12 -4.71 -20.85
CA ARG A 88 1.54 -4.36 -21.01
C ARG A 88 2.46 -5.27 -20.20
N LEU A 89 2.07 -5.65 -18.99
CA LEU A 89 2.84 -6.62 -18.20
C LEU A 89 2.87 -8.00 -18.86
N ASP A 90 1.73 -8.47 -19.36
CA ASP A 90 1.63 -9.77 -20.06
C ASP A 90 2.50 -9.79 -21.33
N ASP A 91 2.58 -8.67 -22.07
CA ASP A 91 3.41 -8.54 -23.28
C ASP A 91 4.93 -8.48 -22.96
N LEU A 92 5.32 -8.00 -21.79
CA LEU A 92 6.71 -7.73 -21.43
C LEU A 92 7.32 -8.79 -20.51
N LEU A 93 6.51 -9.41 -19.67
CA LEU A 93 6.99 -10.39 -18.70
C LEU A 93 7.06 -11.79 -19.35
N PRO A 94 8.01 -12.64 -18.95
CA PRO A 94 8.02 -14.03 -19.37
C PRO A 94 6.79 -14.76 -18.80
N GLU A 95 6.26 -15.74 -19.53
CA GLU A 95 5.12 -16.57 -19.07
C GLU A 95 5.35 -17.22 -17.70
N THR A 96 6.61 -17.49 -17.38
CA THR A 96 7.01 -18.05 -16.09
C THR A 96 8.18 -17.30 -15.52
N ILE A 97 8.10 -16.99 -14.23
CA ILE A 97 9.19 -16.38 -13.46
C ILE A 97 9.79 -17.46 -12.55
N ASP A 98 11.12 -17.63 -12.59
CA ASP A 98 11.79 -18.48 -11.62
C ASP A 98 11.65 -17.91 -10.21
N PRO A 99 10.89 -18.55 -9.32
CA PRO A 99 10.65 -18.01 -7.98
C PRO A 99 11.92 -17.93 -7.14
N SER A 100 12.98 -18.68 -7.48
CA SER A 100 14.26 -18.60 -6.77
C SER A 100 14.94 -17.23 -6.88
N LEU A 101 14.56 -16.44 -7.88
CA LEU A 101 15.02 -15.06 -8.03
C LEU A 101 14.41 -14.11 -7.01
N LEU A 102 13.24 -14.45 -6.46
CA LEU A 102 12.45 -13.63 -5.55
C LEU A 102 12.51 -14.11 -4.10
N ILE A 103 12.58 -15.42 -3.88
CA ILE A 103 12.58 -16.03 -2.55
C ILE A 103 13.75 -15.46 -1.73
N ASP A 104 13.45 -14.98 -0.52
CA ASP A 104 14.39 -14.39 0.45
C ASP A 104 15.15 -13.15 -0.08
N ARG A 105 14.69 -12.52 -1.16
CA ARG A 105 15.32 -11.36 -1.78
C ARG A 105 14.36 -10.21 -2.08
N TYR A 106 13.08 -10.51 -2.25
CA TYR A 106 12.06 -9.54 -2.61
C TYR A 106 11.11 -9.31 -1.46
N ILE A 107 10.77 -8.07 -1.19
CA ILE A 107 9.73 -7.68 -0.24
C ILE A 107 8.59 -7.04 -1.04
N PRO A 108 7.42 -7.70 -1.14
CA PRO A 108 6.25 -7.11 -1.79
C PRO A 108 5.70 -5.91 -1.03
N ASN A 109 5.13 -4.95 -1.76
CA ASN A 109 4.48 -3.79 -1.13
C ASN A 109 3.28 -4.16 -0.25
N LEU A 110 2.59 -5.26 -0.59
CA LEU A 110 1.38 -5.68 0.11
C LEU A 110 1.68 -6.35 1.47
N VAL A 111 2.76 -7.13 1.53
CA VAL A 111 3.17 -7.88 2.74
C VAL A 111 4.61 -7.49 3.07
N PRO A 112 4.86 -6.77 4.19
CA PRO A 112 6.17 -6.19 4.50
C PRO A 112 7.15 -7.23 5.09
N ARG A 113 7.30 -8.37 4.42
CA ARG A 113 8.31 -9.40 4.73
C ARG A 113 8.84 -10.05 3.47
N LEU A 114 9.94 -10.76 3.59
CA LEU A 114 10.56 -11.47 2.48
C LEU A 114 9.59 -12.45 1.82
N PHE A 115 9.57 -12.43 0.50
CA PHE A 115 8.74 -13.32 -0.30
C PHE A 115 9.16 -14.77 -0.13
N THR A 116 8.19 -15.63 0.16
CA THR A 116 8.36 -17.08 0.19
C THR A 116 7.20 -17.77 -0.53
N LEU A 117 7.35 -19.08 -0.78
CA LEU A 117 6.26 -19.92 -1.32
C LEU A 117 5.52 -20.68 -0.19
N ASP A 118 5.74 -20.30 1.05
CA ASP A 118 5.10 -20.96 2.18
C ASP A 118 3.61 -20.62 2.21
N ARG A 119 2.82 -21.58 2.65
CA ARG A 119 1.38 -21.42 2.76
C ARG A 119 0.99 -20.21 3.63
N SER A 120 1.71 -19.97 4.72
CA SER A 120 1.50 -18.85 5.62
C SER A 120 1.66 -17.49 4.92
N PHE A 121 2.59 -17.40 3.94
CA PHE A 121 2.75 -16.19 3.14
C PHE A 121 1.55 -15.95 2.23
N VAL A 122 1.07 -17.00 1.55
CA VAL A 122 -0.10 -16.91 0.67
C VAL A 122 -1.37 -16.57 1.44
N GLU A 123 -1.55 -17.17 2.63
CA GLU A 123 -2.67 -16.87 3.52
C GLU A 123 -2.63 -15.42 4.01
N GLU A 124 -1.45 -14.90 4.33
CA GLU A 124 -1.27 -13.49 4.69
C GLU A 124 -1.62 -12.55 3.53
N VAL A 125 -1.14 -12.82 2.31
CA VAL A 125 -1.53 -12.07 1.10
C VAL A 125 -3.05 -12.10 0.92
N ALA A 126 -3.69 -13.27 1.07
CA ALA A 126 -5.13 -13.43 0.93
C ALA A 126 -5.94 -12.69 2.00
N SER A 127 -5.34 -12.37 3.14
CA SER A 127 -6.00 -11.55 4.18
C SER A 127 -6.11 -10.07 3.81
N TYR A 128 -5.25 -9.59 2.90
CA TYR A 128 -5.25 -8.21 2.42
C TYR A 128 -6.02 -8.03 1.11
N VAL A 129 -6.02 -9.05 0.23
CA VAL A 129 -6.65 -8.97 -1.09
C VAL A 129 -7.48 -10.20 -1.42
N HIS A 130 -8.67 -9.98 -1.95
CA HIS A 130 -9.49 -11.05 -2.51
C HIS A 130 -9.20 -11.17 -4.00
N SER A 131 -8.41 -12.18 -4.38
CA SER A 131 -8.08 -12.44 -5.78
C SER A 131 -8.30 -13.91 -6.13
N PRO A 132 -9.04 -14.20 -7.19
CA PRO A 132 -9.21 -15.57 -7.69
C PRO A 132 -7.88 -16.25 -8.04
N LEU A 133 -6.83 -15.46 -8.34
CA LEU A 133 -5.51 -15.97 -8.66
C LEU A 133 -4.80 -16.61 -7.46
N LEU A 134 -5.22 -16.32 -6.23
CA LEU A 134 -4.66 -16.93 -5.02
C LEU A 134 -5.29 -18.27 -4.69
N GLU A 135 -6.50 -18.56 -5.19
CA GLU A 135 -7.20 -19.81 -4.88
C GLU A 135 -6.40 -21.09 -5.25
N PRO A 136 -5.75 -21.20 -6.43
CA PRO A 136 -4.94 -22.38 -6.74
C PRO A 136 -3.78 -22.55 -5.75
N ALA A 137 -3.10 -21.48 -5.37
CA ALA A 137 -1.99 -21.52 -4.42
C ALA A 137 -2.45 -21.96 -3.03
N LEU A 138 -3.62 -21.48 -2.58
CA LEU A 138 -4.23 -21.88 -1.31
C LEU A 138 -4.68 -23.34 -1.31
N ARG A 139 -5.20 -23.85 -2.45
CA ARG A 139 -5.64 -25.25 -2.58
C ARG A 139 -4.49 -26.25 -2.65
N LEU A 140 -3.38 -25.88 -3.31
CA LEU A 140 -2.21 -26.77 -3.48
C LEU A 140 -1.42 -26.94 -2.19
N GLY A 141 -1.79 -26.22 -1.12
CA GLY A 141 -1.09 -26.24 0.16
C GLY A 141 0.38 -25.90 -0.03
N GLY A 142 0.78 -24.66 0.18
CA GLY A 142 2.17 -24.24 0.04
C GLY A 142 3.13 -25.28 0.63
N ARG A 143 4.37 -25.25 0.17
CA ARG A 143 5.43 -26.13 0.67
C ARG A 143 5.40 -26.15 2.21
N PRO A 144 5.44 -27.32 2.86
CA PRO A 144 5.50 -27.36 4.33
C PRO A 144 6.68 -26.52 4.80
N GLU A 145 6.48 -25.70 5.82
CA GLU A 145 7.54 -24.87 6.39
C GLU A 145 8.80 -25.70 6.58
N ALA A 146 9.91 -25.23 6.05
CA ALA A 146 11.20 -25.83 6.29
C ALA A 146 11.54 -25.59 7.77
N THR A 147 11.14 -26.53 8.62
CA THR A 147 11.51 -26.54 10.03
C THR A 147 13.02 -26.67 10.15
N GLY A 148 13.66 -25.56 10.54
CA GLY A 148 14.98 -25.58 11.13
C GLY A 148 16.13 -25.39 10.15
N VAL A 149 16.54 -24.15 9.95
CA VAL A 149 17.95 -23.85 9.66
C VAL A 149 18.72 -24.13 10.95
N ALA A 150 19.27 -25.35 11.06
CA ALA A 150 20.23 -25.67 12.08
C ALA A 150 21.43 -24.73 11.90
N SER A 151 21.61 -23.84 12.87
CA SER A 151 22.81 -23.04 13.03
C SER A 151 24.02 -23.97 13.12
N ARG A 152 24.75 -24.14 12.04
CA ARG A 152 26.11 -24.70 12.10
C ARG A 152 27.02 -23.65 12.70
N ARG A 153 27.20 -23.70 14.01
CA ARG A 153 28.34 -23.08 14.63
C ARG A 153 29.57 -23.79 14.06
N SER A 154 30.40 -23.06 13.34
CA SER A 154 31.73 -23.48 13.01
C SER A 154 32.56 -23.36 14.28
N ASP A 155 32.76 -24.45 15.00
CA ASP A 155 33.83 -24.57 15.94
C ASP A 155 35.16 -24.63 15.17
N SER A 156 35.82 -23.49 15.09
CA SER A 156 37.23 -23.39 14.70
C SER A 156 38.03 -23.44 15.99
N THR A 157 38.38 -24.64 16.44
CA THR A 157 39.48 -24.84 17.39
C THR A 157 40.73 -25.20 16.62
N ALA A 158 41.63 -24.28 16.64
CA ALA A 158 43.07 -24.30 16.83
C ALA A 158 43.84 -25.62 16.59
N ASN A 159 44.89 -25.53 15.82
CA ASN A 159 46.23 -25.84 16.29
C ASN A 159 47.25 -24.98 15.51
#